data_be041bf4f5083932b8117144e19f6ae9
#
_entry.id   be041bf4f5083932b8117144e19f6ae9
#
_cell.length_a   1.000
_cell.length_b   1.000
_cell.length_c   1.000
_cell.angle_alpha   90.00
_cell.angle_beta   90.00
_cell.angle_gamma   90.00
#
_symmetry.space_group_name_H-M   'P 1'
#
loop_
_entity.id
_entity.type
_entity.pdbx_description
1 polymer ?
#
loop_
_entity_poly.entity_id
_entity_poly.type
_entity_poly.pdbx_seq_one_letter_code
_entity_poly.pdbx_strand_id
1 'polypeptide(L)'
;MLSQLHLFLAKLSGLSPVHLHSRDKWGWGKTKAYSARLGFEALQEQQHQIHTTKLWQHVWDPFGLPKINFFCWILMHKRTLNGDNLDKRGIIGPHKCPLCCKAQETIKHLFIDYPFSQEAWLQAMMGLNAQIPEQTSVVSLFVT
;
A
#
# COMPACT_ATOMS: atom_id res chain seq x y z
N MET A 1 -24.46 12.79 9.06
CA MET A 1 -25.03 12.12 7.87
C MET A 1 -26.00 13.00 7.08
N LEU A 2 -26.90 13.76 7.68
CA LEU A 2 -27.88 14.64 6.99
C LEU A 2 -27.21 15.78 6.19
N SER A 3 -26.09 16.32 6.62
CA SER A 3 -25.37 17.40 5.94
C SER A 3 -24.78 17.00 4.58
N GLN A 4 -24.30 15.77 4.43
CA GLN A 4 -23.76 15.28 3.17
C GLN A 4 -24.86 15.01 2.12
N LEU A 5 -26.02 14.56 2.58
CA LEU A 5 -27.19 14.37 1.71
C LEU A 5 -27.70 15.70 1.16
N HIS A 6 -27.74 16.76 1.99
CA HIS A 6 -28.12 18.12 1.57
C HIS A 6 -27.16 18.68 0.52
N LEU A 7 -25.86 18.47 0.70
CA LEU A 7 -24.83 18.90 -0.26
C LEU A 7 -24.95 18.17 -1.60
N PHE A 8 -25.27 16.88 -1.54
CA PHE A 8 -25.50 16.05 -2.73
C PHE A 8 -26.75 16.48 -3.50
N LEU A 9 -27.87 16.72 -2.80
CA LEU A 9 -29.12 17.20 -3.39
C LEU A 9 -28.97 18.61 -3.98
N ALA A 10 -28.21 19.49 -3.34
CA ALA A 10 -27.90 20.82 -3.88
C ALA A 10 -27.07 20.76 -5.19
N LYS A 11 -26.16 19.78 -5.31
CA LYS A 11 -25.44 19.53 -6.56
C LYS A 11 -26.33 18.96 -7.66
N LEU A 12 -27.33 18.15 -7.31
CA LEU A 12 -28.27 17.57 -8.29
C LEU A 12 -29.28 18.62 -8.79
N SER A 13 -29.69 19.58 -7.98
CA SER A 13 -30.64 20.63 -8.37
C SER A 13 -30.10 21.60 -9.43
N GLY A 14 -28.76 21.67 -9.61
CA GLY A 14 -28.10 22.45 -10.67
C GLY A 14 -27.92 21.72 -11.98
N LEU A 15 -28.32 20.44 -12.07
CA LEU A 15 -28.21 19.67 -13.30
C LEU A 15 -29.45 19.87 -14.16
N SER A 16 -29.28 20.35 -15.40
CA SER A 16 -30.37 20.42 -16.37
C SER A 16 -30.96 19.03 -16.63
N PRO A 17 -32.30 18.91 -16.75
CA PRO A 17 -32.90 17.61 -17.05
C PRO A 17 -32.35 17.07 -18.35
N VAL A 18 -31.79 15.87 -18.29
CA VAL A 18 -31.21 15.17 -19.44
C VAL A 18 -32.36 14.87 -20.42
N HIS A 19 -32.17 15.19 -21.68
CA HIS A 19 -33.13 14.85 -22.72
C HIS A 19 -33.35 13.33 -22.77
N LEU A 20 -34.61 12.90 -22.56
CA LEU A 20 -35.04 11.51 -22.47
C LEU A 20 -34.75 10.63 -23.71
N HIS A 21 -34.21 11.21 -24.80
CA HIS A 21 -33.95 10.51 -26.04
C HIS A 21 -32.48 10.17 -26.33
N SER A 22 -31.54 10.52 -25.42
CA SER A 22 -30.15 10.11 -25.58
C SER A 22 -29.80 9.05 -24.52
N ARG A 23 -29.18 7.95 -24.95
CA ARG A 23 -28.63 6.98 -24.03
C ARG A 23 -27.57 7.64 -23.18
N ASP A 24 -27.59 7.42 -21.87
CA ASP A 24 -26.56 7.88 -20.96
C ASP A 24 -25.21 7.34 -21.40
N LYS A 25 -24.24 8.25 -21.54
CA LYS A 25 -22.87 7.90 -21.89
C LYS A 25 -21.97 8.25 -20.72
N TRP A 26 -21.30 7.26 -20.21
CA TRP A 26 -20.24 7.48 -19.24
C TRP A 26 -19.01 8.02 -19.97
N GLY A 27 -18.46 9.12 -19.47
CA GLY A 27 -17.27 9.72 -20.06
C GLY A 27 -16.25 10.09 -18.99
N TRP A 28 -14.99 9.97 -19.33
CA TRP A 28 -13.87 10.37 -18.49
C TRP A 28 -12.94 11.31 -19.26
N GLY A 29 -12.53 12.41 -18.62
CA GLY A 29 -11.61 13.36 -19.21
C GLY A 29 -12.16 14.12 -20.43
N LYS A 30 -11.27 14.59 -21.29
CA LYS A 30 -11.59 15.44 -22.45
C LYS A 30 -12.36 14.71 -23.57
N THR A 31 -12.16 13.41 -23.71
CA THR A 31 -12.75 12.61 -24.80
C THR A 31 -14.18 12.19 -24.55
N LYS A 32 -14.72 12.41 -23.35
CA LYS A 32 -16.07 11.99 -22.95
C LYS A 32 -16.39 10.50 -23.27
N ALA A 33 -15.39 9.69 -23.51
CA ALA A 33 -15.52 8.25 -23.69
C ALA A 33 -15.01 7.54 -22.43
N TYR A 34 -15.79 6.61 -21.91
CA TYR A 34 -15.36 5.77 -20.80
C TYR A 34 -14.57 4.57 -21.32
N SER A 35 -13.39 4.36 -20.78
CA SER A 35 -12.71 3.07 -20.84
C SER A 35 -12.12 2.76 -19.45
N ALA A 36 -12.05 1.48 -19.12
CA ALA A 36 -11.44 1.05 -17.86
C ALA A 36 -9.98 1.55 -17.72
N ARG A 37 -9.26 1.61 -18.85
CA ARG A 37 -7.90 2.15 -18.91
C ARG A 37 -7.86 3.63 -18.53
N LEU A 38 -8.70 4.47 -19.12
CA LEU A 38 -8.76 5.91 -18.81
C LEU A 38 -9.17 6.15 -17.34
N GLY A 39 -10.10 5.35 -16.81
CA GLY A 39 -10.47 5.41 -15.40
C GLY A 39 -9.31 5.04 -14.50
N PHE A 40 -8.55 4.01 -14.84
CA PHE A 40 -7.37 3.60 -14.07
C PHE A 40 -6.25 4.65 -14.13
N GLU A 41 -5.96 5.20 -15.31
CA GLU A 41 -4.97 6.26 -15.50
C GLU A 41 -5.31 7.50 -14.66
N ALA A 42 -6.58 7.93 -14.66
CA ALA A 42 -7.03 9.07 -13.86
C ALA A 42 -6.95 8.83 -12.34
N LEU A 43 -7.19 7.60 -11.89
CA LEU A 43 -6.99 7.22 -10.49
C LEU A 43 -5.50 7.13 -10.13
N GLN A 44 -4.67 6.69 -11.05
CA GLN A 44 -3.21 6.70 -10.86
C GLN A 44 -2.64 8.10 -10.77
N GLU A 45 -3.07 9.05 -11.61
CA GLU A 45 -2.60 10.44 -11.56
C GLU A 45 -2.83 11.07 -10.19
N GLN A 46 -3.92 10.73 -9.51
CA GLN A 46 -4.20 11.19 -8.13
C GLN A 46 -3.30 10.52 -7.07
N GLN A 47 -2.77 9.34 -7.35
CA GLN A 47 -1.88 8.59 -6.43
C GLN A 47 -0.39 8.80 -6.74
N HIS A 48 -0.03 9.49 -7.82
CA HIS A 48 1.33 9.57 -8.34
C HIS A 48 2.21 10.58 -7.61
N GLN A 49 2.31 10.47 -6.31
CA GLN A 49 3.41 11.08 -5.55
C GLN A 49 4.28 10.05 -4.82
N ILE A 50 4.48 8.90 -5.40
CA ILE A 50 5.41 7.96 -4.79
C ILE A 50 6.55 7.72 -5.79
N HIS A 51 7.75 8.13 -5.42
CA HIS A 51 9.03 7.82 -6.07
C HIS A 51 9.36 6.31 -6.08
N THR A 52 8.38 5.48 -6.42
CA THR A 52 8.42 4.04 -6.21
C THR A 52 8.90 3.25 -7.42
N THR A 53 9.12 3.88 -8.57
CA THR A 53 9.46 3.16 -9.80
C THR A 53 10.75 2.36 -9.66
N LYS A 54 11.78 2.94 -9.05
CA LYS A 54 13.06 2.25 -8.81
C LYS A 54 12.92 1.12 -7.79
N LEU A 55 12.18 1.37 -6.70
CA LEU A 55 11.93 0.40 -5.66
C LEU A 55 11.23 -0.85 -6.18
N TRP A 56 10.19 -0.67 -7.02
CA TRP A 56 9.47 -1.78 -7.62
C TRP A 56 10.31 -2.61 -8.57
N GLN A 57 11.28 -2.00 -9.27
CA GLN A 57 12.24 -2.73 -10.10
C GLN A 57 13.11 -3.69 -9.26
N HIS A 58 13.51 -3.28 -8.05
CA HIS A 58 14.26 -4.16 -7.15
C HIS A 58 13.38 -5.26 -6.53
N VAL A 59 12.13 -4.95 -6.18
CA VAL A 59 11.18 -5.93 -5.63
C VAL A 59 10.83 -7.00 -6.67
N TRP A 60 10.72 -6.62 -7.95
CA TRP A 60 10.40 -7.53 -9.05
C TRP A 60 11.64 -7.89 -9.88
N ASP A 61 12.74 -8.18 -9.20
CA ASP A 61 13.95 -8.66 -9.85
C ASP A 61 13.68 -9.97 -10.60
N PRO A 62 13.96 -10.03 -11.93
CA PRO A 62 13.77 -11.26 -12.71
C PRO A 62 14.63 -12.45 -12.25
N PHE A 63 15.76 -12.15 -11.60
CA PHE A 63 16.67 -13.18 -11.05
C PHE A 63 16.30 -13.58 -9.61
N GLY A 64 15.40 -12.84 -8.97
CA GLY A 64 14.92 -13.12 -7.63
C GLY A 64 13.96 -14.32 -7.59
N LEU A 65 13.92 -15.01 -6.45
CA LEU A 65 12.93 -16.06 -6.24
C LEU A 65 11.52 -15.46 -6.19
N PRO A 66 10.56 -15.93 -7.01
CA PRO A 66 9.21 -15.35 -7.08
C PRO A 66 8.49 -15.25 -5.73
N LYS A 67 8.74 -16.23 -4.83
CA LYS A 67 8.18 -16.23 -3.48
C LYS A 67 8.72 -15.07 -2.63
N ILE A 68 10.01 -14.75 -2.78
CA ILE A 68 10.65 -13.65 -2.07
C ILE A 68 10.16 -12.31 -2.64
N ASN A 69 10.11 -12.16 -3.95
CA ASN A 69 9.61 -10.97 -4.62
C ASN A 69 8.17 -10.67 -4.19
N PHE A 70 7.32 -11.69 -4.17
CA PHE A 70 5.93 -11.56 -3.72
C PHE A 70 5.84 -11.21 -2.23
N PHE A 71 6.66 -11.82 -1.40
CA PHE A 71 6.72 -11.50 0.04
C PHE A 71 7.16 -10.06 0.27
N CYS A 72 8.21 -9.60 -0.40
CA CYS A 72 8.66 -8.20 -0.35
C CYS A 72 7.55 -7.25 -0.79
N TRP A 73 6.82 -7.58 -1.85
CA TRP A 73 5.68 -6.80 -2.32
C TRP A 73 4.58 -6.67 -1.25
N ILE A 74 4.18 -7.78 -0.60
CA ILE A 74 3.20 -7.76 0.50
C ILE A 74 3.71 -6.94 1.68
N LEU A 75 4.99 -7.07 2.03
CA LEU A 75 5.64 -6.36 3.12
C LEU A 75 5.65 -4.84 2.87
N MET A 76 6.02 -4.42 1.66
CA MET A 76 6.04 -3.02 1.25
C MET A 76 4.65 -2.38 1.28
N HIS A 77 3.60 -3.14 0.93
CA HIS A 77 2.21 -2.70 1.07
C HIS A 77 1.67 -2.78 2.51
N LYS A 78 2.50 -3.18 3.48
CA LYS A 78 2.10 -3.36 4.89
C LYS A 78 0.92 -4.34 5.05
N ARG A 79 0.85 -5.36 4.20
CA ARG A 79 -0.25 -6.34 4.14
C ARG A 79 0.14 -7.74 4.61
N THR A 80 1.29 -7.89 5.26
CA THR A 80 1.69 -9.14 5.90
C THR A 80 0.67 -9.57 6.95
N LEU A 81 0.49 -10.87 7.11
CA LEU A 81 -0.40 -11.44 8.14
C LEU A 81 0.29 -11.38 9.50
N ASN A 82 0.20 -10.23 10.14
CA ASN A 82 0.65 -9.97 11.51
C ASN A 82 -0.55 -9.57 12.37
N GLY A 83 -0.37 -9.51 13.68
CA GLY A 83 -1.44 -9.19 14.64
C GLY A 83 -2.25 -7.95 14.24
N ASP A 84 -1.60 -6.84 13.92
CA ASP A 84 -2.26 -5.60 13.49
C ASP A 84 -3.17 -5.75 12.27
N ASN A 85 -2.75 -6.55 11.30
CA ASN A 85 -3.52 -6.76 10.08
C ASN A 85 -4.64 -7.81 10.24
N LEU A 86 -4.48 -8.74 11.16
CA LEU A 86 -5.53 -9.66 11.56
C LEU A 86 -6.64 -8.92 12.32
N ASP A 87 -6.28 -8.02 13.24
CA ASP A 87 -7.24 -7.17 13.98
C ASP A 87 -8.10 -6.32 13.01
N LYS A 88 -7.47 -5.71 12.01
CA LYS A 88 -8.19 -4.94 10.96
C LYS A 88 -9.19 -5.78 10.16
N ARG A 89 -9.00 -7.11 10.14
CA ARG A 89 -9.91 -8.07 9.49
C ARG A 89 -10.93 -8.65 10.45
N GLY A 90 -10.97 -8.18 11.71
CA GLY A 90 -11.87 -8.67 12.75
C GLY A 90 -11.45 -10.00 13.37
N ILE A 91 -10.25 -10.46 13.11
CA ILE A 91 -9.68 -11.67 13.72
C ILE A 91 -8.97 -11.25 15.01
N ILE A 92 -9.66 -11.41 16.12
CA ILE A 92 -9.12 -11.06 17.45
C ILE A 92 -8.19 -12.20 17.90
N GLY A 93 -6.92 -11.88 18.06
CA GLY A 93 -5.88 -12.80 18.52
C GLY A 93 -5.07 -12.25 19.69
N PRO A 94 -4.09 -12.99 20.17
CA PRO A 94 -3.14 -12.47 21.14
C PRO A 94 -2.34 -11.33 20.48
N HIS A 95 -2.46 -10.12 21.03
CA HIS A 95 -1.77 -8.92 20.48
C HIS A 95 -0.24 -8.96 20.67
N LYS A 96 0.26 -9.95 21.40
CA LYS A 96 1.68 -10.10 21.68
C LYS A 96 2.37 -10.94 20.60
N CYS A 97 3.57 -10.52 20.23
CA CYS A 97 4.43 -11.30 19.34
C CYS A 97 4.66 -12.71 19.90
N PRO A 98 4.32 -13.78 19.16
CA PRO A 98 4.51 -15.15 19.65
C PRO A 98 5.98 -15.54 19.77
N LEU A 99 6.90 -14.83 19.11
CA LEU A 99 8.33 -15.13 19.13
C LEU A 99 9.01 -14.61 20.40
N CYS A 100 8.65 -13.42 20.87
CA CYS A 100 9.28 -12.83 22.05
C CYS A 100 8.34 -12.71 23.26
N CYS A 101 7.04 -12.78 23.08
CA CYS A 101 5.99 -12.62 24.11
C CYS A 101 6.03 -11.28 24.88
N LYS A 102 6.84 -10.31 24.44
CA LYS A 102 7.06 -9.03 25.14
C LYS A 102 6.41 -7.84 24.44
N ALA A 103 6.50 -7.76 23.13
CA ALA A 103 6.03 -6.65 22.33
C ALA A 103 4.80 -7.02 21.50
N GLN A 104 4.12 -6.02 20.94
CA GLN A 104 3.03 -6.22 20.00
C GLN A 104 3.59 -6.71 18.65
N GLU A 105 2.87 -7.62 17.99
CA GLU A 105 3.24 -8.17 16.69
C GLU A 105 2.95 -7.19 15.55
N THR A 106 3.79 -6.18 15.42
CA THR A 106 3.75 -5.23 14.31
C THR A 106 4.78 -5.58 13.23
N ILE A 107 4.61 -5.07 12.02
CA ILE A 107 5.61 -5.22 10.95
C ILE A 107 6.95 -4.64 11.38
N LYS A 108 6.93 -3.47 12.03
CA LYS A 108 8.15 -2.83 12.54
C LYS A 108 8.85 -3.72 13.55
N HIS A 109 8.10 -4.26 14.52
CA HIS A 109 8.66 -5.16 15.52
C HIS A 109 9.31 -6.39 14.89
N LEU A 110 8.58 -7.09 14.00
CA LEU A 110 9.05 -8.34 13.41
C LEU A 110 10.29 -8.19 12.53
N PHE A 111 10.38 -7.11 11.75
CA PHE A 111 11.42 -6.97 10.72
C PHE A 111 12.52 -5.98 11.08
N ILE A 112 12.34 -5.15 12.12
CA ILE A 112 13.31 -4.14 12.51
C ILE A 112 13.73 -4.29 13.98
N ASP A 113 12.75 -4.31 14.90
CA ASP A 113 13.04 -4.21 16.33
C ASP A 113 13.33 -5.59 16.97
N TYR A 114 12.93 -6.68 16.33
CA TYR A 114 13.14 -8.03 16.87
C TYR A 114 14.63 -8.41 16.82
N PRO A 115 15.21 -8.91 17.93
CA PRO A 115 16.64 -9.15 18.03
C PRO A 115 17.22 -10.04 16.92
N PHE A 116 16.53 -11.10 16.54
CA PHE A 116 16.95 -11.96 15.44
C PHE A 116 16.97 -11.20 14.10
N SER A 117 15.99 -10.32 13.85
CA SER A 117 15.94 -9.52 12.63
C SER A 117 17.07 -8.51 12.60
N GLN A 118 17.41 -7.90 13.72
CA GLN A 118 18.57 -7.00 13.84
C GLN A 118 19.88 -7.73 13.53
N GLU A 119 20.06 -8.92 14.10
CA GLU A 119 21.24 -9.75 13.83
C GLU A 119 21.32 -10.14 12.34
N ALA A 120 20.20 -10.57 11.75
CA ALA A 120 20.13 -10.90 10.32
C ALA A 120 20.49 -9.70 9.42
N TRP A 121 19.99 -8.51 9.77
CA TRP A 121 20.34 -7.28 9.07
C TRP A 121 21.82 -6.93 9.21
N LEU A 122 22.38 -7.02 10.41
CA LEU A 122 23.81 -6.80 10.64
C LEU A 122 24.68 -7.71 9.78
N GLN A 123 24.39 -9.00 9.74
CA GLN A 123 25.11 -9.97 8.91
C GLN A 123 24.97 -9.67 7.41
N ALA A 124 23.76 -9.33 6.95
CA ALA A 124 23.53 -8.95 5.55
C ALA A 124 24.30 -7.68 5.18
N MET A 125 24.28 -6.66 6.01
CA MET A 125 24.97 -5.39 5.75
C MET A 125 26.49 -5.52 5.82
N MET A 126 27.03 -6.36 6.73
CA MET A 126 28.48 -6.67 6.74
C MET A 126 28.93 -7.30 5.43
N GLY A 127 28.12 -8.19 4.86
CA GLY A 127 28.40 -8.80 3.56
C GLY A 127 28.36 -7.82 2.39
N LEU A 128 27.58 -6.73 2.51
CA LEU A 128 27.39 -5.71 1.47
C LEU A 128 28.22 -4.44 1.70
N ASN A 129 28.98 -4.36 2.80
CA ASN A 129 29.74 -3.16 3.20
C ASN A 129 28.87 -1.88 3.32
N ALA A 130 27.59 -2.06 3.69
CA ALA A 130 26.57 -1.00 3.81
C ALA A 130 26.29 -0.66 5.27
N GLN A 131 25.79 0.56 5.54
CA GLN A 131 25.38 1.00 6.87
C GLN A 131 23.87 0.92 7.05
N ILE A 132 23.41 0.50 8.23
CA ILE A 132 21.99 0.48 8.57
C ILE A 132 21.54 1.92 8.84
N PRO A 133 20.51 2.43 8.13
CA PRO A 133 20.00 3.79 8.37
C PRO A 133 19.33 3.88 9.76
N GLU A 134 19.66 4.92 10.52
CA GLU A 134 19.19 5.11 11.92
C GLU A 134 17.67 5.28 12.08
N GLN A 135 16.97 5.74 11.06
CA GLN A 135 15.52 5.92 11.11
C GLN A 135 14.82 4.92 10.19
N THR A 136 14.52 3.77 10.75
CA THR A 136 14.16 2.63 9.92
C THR A 136 12.64 2.46 9.83
N SER A 137 12.08 2.83 8.70
CA SER A 137 10.85 2.18 8.21
C SER A 137 11.26 0.97 7.37
N VAL A 138 10.40 -0.06 7.29
CA VAL A 138 10.66 -1.22 6.43
C VAL A 138 10.95 -0.80 4.99
N VAL A 139 10.35 0.30 4.52
CA VAL A 139 10.58 0.87 3.19
C VAL A 139 12.00 1.40 3.03
N SER A 140 12.58 2.01 4.07
CA SER A 140 13.94 2.56 4.00
C SER A 140 15.02 1.50 3.87
N LEU A 141 14.77 0.26 4.28
CA LEU A 141 15.69 -0.86 4.10
C LEU A 141 15.86 -1.28 2.62
N PHE A 142 14.91 -0.93 1.76
CA PHE A 142 14.94 -1.28 0.34
C PHE A 142 15.38 -0.11 -0.56
N VAL A 143 15.71 1.07 -0.02
CA VAL A 143 16.02 2.30 -0.79
C VAL A 143 17.52 2.63 -0.75
N THR A 144 18.32 1.89 -0.01
CA THR A 144 19.77 2.00 -0.06
C THR A 144 20.30 1.22 -1.24
#